data_6bd07ce05e8288c97dfcd89fc0d68424
#
_entry.id   6bd07ce05e8288c97dfcd89fc0d68424
#
_cell.length_a   1.000
_cell.length_b   1.000
_cell.length_c   1.000
_cell.angle_alpha   90.00
_cell.angle_beta   90.00
_cell.angle_gamma   90.00
#
_symmetry.space_group_name_H-M   'P 1'
#
loop_
_entity.id
_entity.type
_entity.pdbx_description
1 polymer ?
#
loop_
_entity_poly.entity_id
_entity_poly.type
_entity_poly.pdbx_seq_one_letter_code
_entity_poly.pdbx_strand_id
1 'polypeptide(L)'
;LIISTIALPEVKVPVIEVSPILTKDEIESIRSFYSEHMTDNYTLMRTSLDGRKFNLESLQTLIKKPSLIRETVKSKKECIEKMIRECDATNRRIKEFKESILERETLGSTSVYTGVALPHCDPRFVEQSELIVMTLDKPINWGKNNVKLIILIAVAENDIPIFKDSLIALYSVIENQELMNELVQLENGDEIKNRLLKEVSQNAK
;
A
#
# COMPACT_ATOMS: atom_id res chain seq x y z
N LEU A 1 -11.81 7.95 14.63
CA LEU A 1 -11.16 8.90 15.51
C LEU A 1 -11.33 10.31 14.98
N ILE A 2 -11.70 11.24 15.85
CA ILE A 2 -11.68 12.68 15.57
C ILE A 2 -10.61 13.29 16.48
N ILE A 3 -9.75 14.15 15.93
CA ILE A 3 -8.83 15.00 16.70
C ILE A 3 -9.42 16.41 16.62
N SER A 4 -9.71 17.02 17.74
CA SER A 4 -10.37 18.33 17.80
C SER A 4 -9.66 19.27 18.77
N THR A 5 -9.65 20.54 18.44
CA THR A 5 -9.14 21.60 19.33
C THR A 5 -10.23 22.25 20.18
N ILE A 6 -11.45 21.75 20.07
CA ILE A 6 -12.61 22.19 20.87
C ILE A 6 -13.38 20.97 21.36
N ALA A 7 -14.07 21.10 22.47
CA ALA A 7 -15.00 20.08 22.93
C ALA A 7 -16.11 19.87 21.89
N LEU A 8 -16.31 18.62 21.48
CA LEU A 8 -17.39 18.27 20.55
C LEU A 8 -18.60 17.72 21.31
N PRO A 9 -19.82 17.95 20.80
CA PRO A 9 -21.00 17.27 21.31
C PRO A 9 -20.84 15.75 21.18
N GLU A 10 -21.70 14.99 21.86
CA GLU A 10 -21.64 13.53 21.88
C GLU A 10 -21.65 12.95 20.44
N VAL A 11 -20.55 12.32 20.04
CA VAL A 11 -20.36 11.71 18.72
C VAL A 11 -20.10 10.21 18.90
N LYS A 12 -20.50 9.41 17.89
CA LYS A 12 -20.38 7.94 17.95
C LYS A 12 -18.96 7.40 17.70
N VAL A 13 -17.98 8.27 17.56
CA VAL A 13 -16.58 7.90 17.29
C VAL A 13 -15.69 8.50 18.38
N PRO A 14 -14.57 7.83 18.74
CA PRO A 14 -13.63 8.38 19.69
C PRO A 14 -13.13 9.77 19.31
N VAL A 15 -13.03 10.66 20.27
CA VAL A 15 -12.51 12.03 20.10
C VAL A 15 -11.31 12.21 21.02
N ILE A 16 -10.23 12.75 20.48
CA ILE A 16 -9.10 13.25 21.27
C ILE A 16 -9.12 14.78 21.16
N GLU A 17 -9.35 15.43 22.29
CA GLU A 17 -9.24 16.88 22.39
C GLU A 17 -7.76 17.25 22.59
N VAL A 18 -7.27 18.21 21.80
CA VAL A 18 -5.88 18.66 21.79
C VAL A 18 -5.83 20.19 21.77
N SER A 19 -4.73 20.77 22.23
CA SER A 19 -4.50 22.20 22.09
C SER A 19 -4.23 22.62 20.64
N PRO A 20 -4.51 23.88 20.28
CA PRO A 20 -4.21 24.40 18.93
C PRO A 20 -2.73 24.28 18.53
N ILE A 21 -1.85 24.23 19.52
CA ILE A 21 -0.42 23.93 19.37
C ILE A 21 -0.17 22.62 20.11
N LEU A 22 0.00 21.52 19.35
CA LEU A 22 0.20 20.19 19.90
C LEU A 22 1.44 20.13 20.80
N THR A 23 1.23 19.69 22.04
CA THR A 23 2.31 19.36 22.97
C THR A 23 2.87 17.96 22.68
N LYS A 24 4.05 17.66 23.25
CA LYS A 24 4.63 16.30 23.10
C LYS A 24 3.74 15.23 23.68
N ASP A 25 3.10 15.49 24.81
CA ASP A 25 2.21 14.54 25.51
C ASP A 25 0.93 14.29 24.71
N GLU A 26 0.38 15.31 24.05
CA GLU A 26 -0.77 15.17 23.16
C GLU A 26 -0.41 14.36 21.88
N ILE A 27 0.78 14.58 21.33
CA ILE A 27 1.28 13.78 20.21
C ILE A 27 1.45 12.31 20.64
N GLU A 28 1.97 12.07 21.84
CA GLU A 28 2.12 10.73 22.38
C GLU A 28 0.76 10.06 22.66
N SER A 29 -0.19 10.80 23.19
CA SER A 29 -1.57 10.33 23.40
C SER A 29 -2.26 9.95 22.08
N ILE A 30 -2.10 10.76 21.04
CA ILE A 30 -2.60 10.44 19.69
C ILE A 30 -1.92 9.17 19.16
N ARG A 31 -0.61 9.03 19.32
CA ARG A 31 0.15 7.85 18.89
C ARG A 31 -0.27 6.59 19.63
N SER A 32 -0.41 6.66 20.95
CA SER A 32 -0.84 5.54 21.79
C SER A 32 -2.24 5.09 21.42
N PHE A 33 -3.18 6.04 21.30
CA PHE A 33 -4.52 5.75 20.84
C PHE A 33 -4.55 5.10 19.46
N TYR A 34 -3.74 5.64 18.51
CA TYR A 34 -3.62 5.09 17.17
C TYR A 34 -3.01 3.68 17.20
N SER A 35 -1.97 3.44 18.01
CA SER A 35 -1.36 2.12 18.16
C SER A 35 -2.32 1.11 18.78
N GLU A 36 -3.02 1.46 19.85
CA GLU A 36 -4.00 0.60 20.51
C GLU A 36 -5.17 0.25 19.58
N HIS A 37 -5.76 1.24 18.93
CA HIS A 37 -6.96 1.04 18.11
C HIS A 37 -6.65 0.56 16.69
N MET A 38 -5.45 0.81 16.16
CA MET A 38 -5.02 0.21 14.90
C MET A 38 -4.55 -1.22 15.12
N THR A 39 -3.98 -1.54 16.27
CA THR A 39 -3.70 -2.94 16.64
C THR A 39 -5.00 -3.71 16.80
N ASP A 40 -6.03 -3.12 17.42
CA ASP A 40 -7.37 -3.72 17.51
C ASP A 40 -8.07 -3.80 16.15
N ASN A 41 -7.98 -2.77 15.31
CA ASN A 41 -8.48 -2.81 13.94
C ASN A 41 -7.68 -3.79 13.06
N TYR A 42 -6.39 -3.94 13.30
CA TYR A 42 -5.56 -4.94 12.64
C TYR A 42 -5.95 -6.36 13.10
N THR A 43 -6.19 -6.55 14.39
CA THR A 43 -6.72 -7.80 14.96
C THR A 43 -8.16 -8.03 14.50
N LEU A 44 -9.03 -7.00 14.46
CA LEU A 44 -10.38 -7.07 13.91
C LEU A 44 -10.39 -7.27 12.39
N MET A 45 -9.46 -6.71 11.65
CA MET A 45 -9.26 -7.02 10.23
C MET A 45 -8.77 -8.45 10.05
N ARG A 46 -7.84 -8.92 10.87
CA ARG A 46 -7.36 -10.30 10.87
C ARG A 46 -8.44 -11.30 11.29
N THR A 47 -9.23 -11.01 12.32
CA THR A 47 -10.38 -11.83 12.74
C THR A 47 -11.55 -11.72 11.77
N SER A 48 -11.70 -10.63 11.01
CA SER A 48 -12.70 -10.54 9.95
C SER A 48 -12.31 -11.32 8.69
N LEU A 49 -11.04 -11.71 8.55
CA LEU A 49 -10.56 -12.62 7.50
C LEU A 49 -10.84 -14.10 7.87
N ASP A 50 -10.90 -14.44 9.16
CA ASP A 50 -11.12 -15.81 9.67
C ASP A 50 -12.48 -16.46 9.29
N GLY A 51 -13.36 -15.74 8.63
CA GLY A 51 -14.66 -16.26 8.16
C GLY A 51 -14.97 -15.94 6.70
N ARG A 52 -14.13 -15.19 6.00
CA ARG A 52 -14.36 -14.84 4.59
C ARG A 52 -13.47 -15.69 3.71
N LYS A 53 -14.06 -16.37 2.73
CA LYS A 53 -13.31 -17.00 1.65
C LYS A 53 -12.56 -15.92 0.89
N PHE A 54 -11.27 -15.76 1.21
CA PHE A 54 -10.37 -14.94 0.44
C PHE A 54 -10.35 -15.43 -1.00
N ASN A 55 -10.67 -14.55 -1.94
CA ASN A 55 -10.63 -14.91 -3.34
C ASN A 55 -9.24 -14.59 -3.91
N LEU A 56 -8.34 -15.59 -3.88
CA LEU A 56 -7.02 -15.51 -4.50
C LEU A 56 -7.09 -15.12 -5.98
N GLU A 57 -8.14 -15.55 -6.68
CA GLU A 57 -8.38 -15.20 -8.09
C GLU A 57 -8.44 -13.68 -8.29
N SER A 58 -9.01 -12.95 -7.32
CA SER A 58 -9.06 -11.48 -7.37
C SER A 58 -7.68 -10.85 -7.39
N LEU A 59 -6.75 -11.30 -6.55
CA LEU A 59 -5.38 -10.77 -6.56
C LEU A 59 -4.61 -11.17 -7.83
N GLN A 60 -4.82 -12.39 -8.33
CA GLN A 60 -4.24 -12.84 -9.59
C GLN A 60 -4.71 -11.99 -10.77
N THR A 61 -5.97 -11.54 -10.76
CA THR A 61 -6.51 -10.66 -11.80
C THR A 61 -5.92 -9.25 -11.75
N LEU A 62 -5.44 -8.79 -10.59
CA LEU A 62 -4.75 -7.51 -10.44
C LEU A 62 -3.30 -7.57 -10.90
N ILE A 63 -2.56 -8.65 -10.58
CA ILE A 63 -1.17 -8.82 -10.99
C ILE A 63 -1.13 -9.52 -12.35
N LYS A 64 -1.47 -8.81 -13.41
CA LYS A 64 -1.59 -9.35 -14.77
C LYS A 64 -0.25 -9.65 -15.41
N LYS A 65 0.74 -8.80 -15.17
CA LYS A 65 2.06 -8.83 -15.82
C LYS A 65 3.11 -9.45 -14.91
N PRO A 66 4.20 -10.01 -15.47
CA PRO A 66 5.39 -10.36 -14.73
C PRO A 66 5.96 -9.14 -14.00
N SER A 67 6.63 -9.34 -12.87
CA SER A 67 7.29 -8.26 -12.15
C SER A 67 8.47 -7.71 -12.95
N LEU A 68 8.70 -6.40 -12.87
CA LEU A 68 9.92 -5.75 -13.38
C LEU A 68 11.08 -6.08 -12.43
N ILE A 69 12.22 -6.51 -12.97
CA ILE A 69 13.28 -7.09 -12.16
C ILE A 69 14.52 -6.22 -12.18
N ARG A 70 15.11 -6.00 -10.97
CA ARG A 70 16.40 -5.34 -10.78
C ARG A 70 16.56 -4.06 -11.59
N GLU A 71 15.48 -3.27 -11.62
CA GLU A 71 15.47 -2.04 -12.38
C GLU A 71 16.43 -1.01 -11.79
N THR A 72 17.17 -0.34 -12.66
CA THR A 72 18.08 0.74 -12.25
C THR A 72 17.36 2.07 -12.38
N VAL A 73 17.17 2.76 -11.26
CA VAL A 73 16.54 4.08 -11.17
C VAL A 73 17.31 4.96 -10.18
N LYS A 74 17.27 6.27 -10.38
CA LYS A 74 17.98 7.24 -9.53
C LYS A 74 17.09 7.94 -8.51
N SER A 75 15.78 7.86 -8.68
CA SER A 75 14.83 8.57 -7.81
C SER A 75 13.47 7.90 -7.77
N LYS A 76 12.70 8.21 -6.72
CA LYS A 76 11.29 7.83 -6.58
C LYS A 76 10.47 8.23 -7.81
N LYS A 77 10.66 9.45 -8.31
CA LYS A 77 9.95 9.95 -9.50
C LYS A 77 10.23 9.11 -10.73
N GLU A 78 11.50 8.81 -11.01
CA GLU A 78 11.91 7.97 -12.14
C GLU A 78 11.33 6.56 -12.03
N CYS A 79 11.32 6.00 -10.81
CA CYS A 79 10.71 4.71 -10.53
C CYS A 79 9.22 4.71 -10.89
N ILE A 80 8.45 5.67 -10.37
CA ILE A 80 7.01 5.81 -10.65
C ILE A 80 6.78 5.99 -12.17
N GLU A 81 7.55 6.83 -12.84
CA GLU A 81 7.44 7.03 -14.28
C GLU A 81 7.72 5.77 -15.09
N LYS A 82 8.66 4.94 -14.64
CA LYS A 82 8.97 3.67 -15.30
C LYS A 82 7.81 2.67 -15.12
N MET A 83 7.27 2.56 -13.92
CA MET A 83 6.12 1.69 -13.66
C MET A 83 4.87 2.11 -14.43
N ILE A 84 4.61 3.42 -14.55
CA ILE A 84 3.47 3.95 -15.31
C ILE A 84 3.55 3.60 -16.80
N ARG A 85 4.76 3.53 -17.38
CA ARG A 85 4.92 3.12 -18.80
C ARG A 85 4.51 1.68 -19.06
N GLU A 86 4.65 0.83 -18.05
CA GLU A 86 4.26 -0.59 -18.10
C GLU A 86 2.82 -0.84 -17.64
N CYS A 87 2.15 0.21 -17.15
CA CYS A 87 0.82 0.13 -16.58
C CYS A 87 -0.26 0.34 -17.65
N ASP A 88 -1.26 -0.55 -17.68
CA ASP A 88 -2.44 -0.42 -18.54
C ASP A 88 -3.65 0.19 -17.81
N ALA A 89 -3.44 0.66 -16.57
CA ALA A 89 -4.51 1.16 -15.70
C ALA A 89 -5.29 2.35 -16.29
N THR A 90 -4.67 3.13 -17.19
CA THR A 90 -5.34 4.19 -17.92
C THR A 90 -4.63 4.52 -19.24
N ASN A 91 -5.41 4.74 -20.30
CA ASN A 91 -4.90 5.19 -21.59
C ASN A 91 -5.23 6.66 -21.86
N ARG A 92 -6.32 7.17 -21.28
CA ARG A 92 -6.86 8.50 -21.57
C ARG A 92 -6.39 9.56 -20.58
N ARG A 93 -6.08 9.17 -19.34
CA ARG A 93 -5.79 10.08 -18.22
C ARG A 93 -4.42 9.84 -17.61
N ILE A 94 -3.43 9.44 -18.44
CA ILE A 94 -2.09 9.08 -17.97
C ILE A 94 -1.38 10.23 -17.23
N LYS A 95 -1.68 11.46 -17.60
CA LYS A 95 -1.11 12.65 -16.97
C LYS A 95 -1.68 12.83 -15.56
N GLU A 96 -3.00 12.83 -15.43
CA GLU A 96 -3.71 12.98 -14.16
C GLU A 96 -3.41 11.80 -13.23
N PHE A 97 -3.34 10.59 -13.77
CA PHE A 97 -2.93 9.39 -13.05
C PHE A 97 -1.54 9.56 -12.44
N LYS A 98 -0.56 9.99 -13.25
CA LYS A 98 0.80 10.26 -12.77
C LYS A 98 0.85 11.37 -11.72
N GLU A 99 0.17 12.49 -11.99
CA GLU A 99 0.12 13.63 -11.07
C GLU A 99 -0.49 13.22 -9.73
N SER A 100 -1.57 12.44 -9.75
CA SER A 100 -2.22 11.92 -8.54
C SER A 100 -1.29 11.04 -7.68
N ILE A 101 -0.50 10.13 -8.29
CA ILE A 101 0.47 9.32 -7.56
C ILE A 101 1.54 10.22 -6.93
N LEU A 102 2.09 11.17 -7.68
CA LEU A 102 3.13 12.06 -7.20
C LEU A 102 2.61 12.97 -6.08
N GLU A 103 1.40 13.51 -6.22
CA GLU A 103 0.74 14.31 -5.19
C GLU A 103 0.51 13.49 -3.91
N ARG A 104 0.02 12.25 -4.03
CA ARG A 104 -0.15 11.34 -2.89
C ARG A 104 1.16 11.12 -2.14
N GLU A 105 2.27 11.00 -2.85
CA GLU A 105 3.60 10.84 -2.26
C GLU A 105 4.13 12.11 -1.56
N THR A 106 3.58 13.28 -1.86
CA THR A 106 3.91 14.52 -1.13
C THR A 106 3.18 14.63 0.21
N LEU A 107 2.00 14.03 0.33
CA LEU A 107 1.21 14.02 1.58
C LEU A 107 1.82 13.11 2.66
N GLY A 108 2.65 12.17 2.26
CA GLY A 108 3.34 11.25 3.16
C GLY A 108 3.94 10.07 2.41
N SER A 109 5.05 9.55 2.91
CA SER A 109 5.72 8.41 2.31
C SER A 109 4.85 7.16 2.35
N THR A 110 4.71 6.48 1.23
CA THR A 110 4.04 5.18 1.14
C THR A 110 4.99 4.00 1.43
N SER A 111 6.20 4.27 1.91
CA SER A 111 7.18 3.23 2.22
C SER A 111 6.93 2.58 3.58
N VAL A 112 7.09 1.26 3.62
CA VAL A 112 7.02 0.41 4.81
C VAL A 112 8.43 0.11 5.31
N TYR A 113 8.58 -0.21 6.60
CA TYR A 113 9.88 -0.51 7.24
C TYR A 113 10.59 -1.73 6.63
N THR A 114 9.86 -2.63 5.99
CA THR A 114 10.38 -3.81 5.28
C THR A 114 11.10 -3.49 3.97
N GLY A 115 11.21 -2.21 3.59
CA GLY A 115 11.85 -1.80 2.34
C GLY A 115 10.94 -1.91 1.13
N VAL A 116 9.63 -1.89 1.34
CA VAL A 116 8.59 -1.87 0.30
C VAL A 116 7.99 -0.48 0.19
N ALA A 117 7.64 -0.04 -1.02
CA ALA A 117 6.80 1.12 -1.26
C ALA A 117 5.51 0.73 -1.99
N LEU A 118 4.43 1.42 -1.66
CA LEU A 118 3.08 1.17 -2.17
C LEU A 118 2.49 2.45 -2.80
N PRO A 119 3.13 3.01 -3.85
CA PRO A 119 2.57 4.16 -4.54
C PRO A 119 1.19 3.82 -5.11
N HIS A 120 0.24 4.74 -4.96
CA HIS A 120 -1.13 4.59 -5.43
C HIS A 120 -1.71 5.93 -5.86
N CYS A 121 -2.73 5.88 -6.70
CA CYS A 121 -3.42 7.05 -7.23
C CYS A 121 -4.85 7.16 -6.69
N ASP A 122 -5.48 8.29 -6.98
CA ASP A 122 -6.92 8.45 -6.81
C ASP A 122 -7.66 7.51 -7.78
N PRO A 123 -8.58 6.66 -7.27
CA PRO A 123 -9.33 5.68 -8.07
C PRO A 123 -10.06 6.27 -9.28
N ARG A 124 -10.44 7.56 -9.22
CA ARG A 124 -11.12 8.27 -10.32
C ARG A 124 -10.30 8.37 -11.61
N PHE A 125 -8.99 8.20 -11.52
CA PHE A 125 -8.08 8.24 -12.67
C PHE A 125 -7.71 6.86 -13.21
N VAL A 126 -8.26 5.81 -12.62
CA VAL A 126 -8.05 4.42 -13.04
C VAL A 126 -9.22 3.94 -13.89
N GLU A 127 -8.93 3.49 -15.10
CA GLU A 127 -9.92 2.89 -16.02
C GLU A 127 -9.96 1.36 -15.88
N GLN A 128 -8.82 0.75 -15.53
CA GLN A 128 -8.67 -0.69 -15.34
C GLN A 128 -7.79 -0.99 -14.14
N SER A 129 -8.30 -1.79 -13.21
CA SER A 129 -7.54 -2.16 -12.01
C SER A 129 -6.34 -3.04 -12.33
N GLU A 130 -5.17 -2.68 -11.76
CA GLU A 130 -3.90 -3.36 -11.97
C GLU A 130 -2.94 -3.14 -10.79
N LEU A 131 -2.12 -4.14 -10.49
CA LEU A 131 -0.94 -4.03 -9.64
C LEU A 131 0.32 -4.31 -10.46
N ILE A 132 1.31 -3.43 -10.35
CA ILE A 132 2.63 -3.64 -10.95
C ILE A 132 3.67 -3.80 -9.86
N VAL A 133 4.44 -4.86 -9.93
CA VAL A 133 5.51 -5.16 -8.99
C VAL A 133 6.86 -4.88 -9.65
N MET A 134 7.75 -4.17 -8.95
CA MET A 134 9.09 -3.85 -9.41
C MET A 134 10.11 -4.09 -8.30
N THR A 135 11.23 -4.74 -8.62
CA THR A 135 12.42 -4.78 -7.77
C THR A 135 13.51 -3.88 -8.33
N LEU A 136 14.35 -3.34 -7.45
CA LEU A 136 15.45 -2.47 -7.82
C LEU A 136 16.80 -3.18 -7.65
N ASP A 137 17.75 -2.86 -8.52
CA ASP A 137 19.15 -3.29 -8.39
C ASP A 137 19.75 -2.75 -7.07
N LYS A 138 19.54 -1.46 -6.79
CA LYS A 138 19.97 -0.79 -5.56
C LYS A 138 18.79 -0.12 -4.87
N PRO A 139 18.76 -0.16 -3.51
CA PRO A 139 17.74 0.58 -2.77
C PRO A 139 17.81 2.08 -3.07
N ILE A 140 16.64 2.71 -3.16
CA ILE A 140 16.52 4.16 -3.28
C ILE A 140 15.80 4.75 -2.07
N ASN A 141 16.09 6.01 -1.76
CA ASN A 141 15.37 6.74 -0.72
C ASN A 141 13.94 7.04 -1.19
N TRP A 142 12.95 6.58 -0.41
CA TRP A 142 11.52 6.83 -0.67
C TRP A 142 10.92 7.89 0.26
N GLY A 143 11.75 8.59 0.98
CA GLY A 143 11.39 9.57 1.99
C GLY A 143 11.69 9.02 3.39
N LYS A 144 10.83 8.19 3.97
CA LYS A 144 11.02 7.64 5.32
C LYS A 144 11.96 6.43 5.34
N ASN A 145 11.90 5.58 4.33
CA ASN A 145 12.66 4.33 4.25
C ASN A 145 13.43 4.21 2.92
N ASN A 146 14.49 3.41 2.93
CA ASN A 146 15.11 2.93 1.70
C ASN A 146 14.30 1.74 1.18
N VAL A 147 13.99 1.76 -0.12
CA VAL A 147 13.07 0.82 -0.76
C VAL A 147 13.78 0.06 -1.87
N LYS A 148 13.51 -1.24 -1.93
CA LYS A 148 14.02 -2.14 -2.97
C LYS A 148 12.91 -2.90 -3.70
N LEU A 149 11.71 -2.98 -3.13
CA LEU A 149 10.52 -3.56 -3.75
C LEU A 149 9.41 -2.50 -3.82
N ILE A 150 8.80 -2.34 -4.96
CA ILE A 150 7.72 -1.38 -5.18
C ILE A 150 6.50 -2.11 -5.76
N ILE A 151 5.33 -1.82 -5.20
CA ILE A 151 4.04 -2.31 -5.73
C ILE A 151 3.18 -1.10 -6.02
N LEU A 152 3.06 -0.74 -7.30
CA LEU A 152 2.14 0.30 -7.74
C LEU A 152 0.72 -0.25 -7.71
N ILE A 153 -0.17 0.45 -6.98
CA ILE A 153 -1.56 0.05 -6.81
C ILE A 153 -2.45 1.00 -7.61
N ALA A 154 -3.08 0.49 -8.65
CA ALA A 154 -4.09 1.17 -9.44
C ALA A 154 -5.39 0.38 -9.35
N VAL A 155 -6.39 0.89 -8.62
CA VAL A 155 -7.70 0.26 -8.46
C VAL A 155 -8.78 1.25 -8.84
N ALA A 156 -9.62 0.88 -9.83
CA ALA A 156 -10.75 1.70 -10.27
C ALA A 156 -11.81 1.82 -9.16
N GLU A 157 -12.50 2.94 -9.11
CA GLU A 157 -13.47 3.26 -8.05
C GLU A 157 -14.54 2.17 -7.87
N ASN A 158 -15.07 1.67 -8.97
CA ASN A 158 -16.09 0.61 -8.95
C ASN A 158 -15.54 -0.76 -8.51
N ASP A 159 -14.24 -0.97 -8.59
CA ASP A 159 -13.58 -2.23 -8.26
C ASP A 159 -13.11 -2.30 -6.80
N ILE A 160 -13.11 -1.17 -6.08
CA ILE A 160 -12.68 -1.11 -4.67
C ILE A 160 -13.35 -2.17 -3.80
N PRO A 161 -14.68 -2.37 -3.85
CA PRO A 161 -15.35 -3.39 -3.04
C PRO A 161 -14.88 -4.83 -3.37
N ILE A 162 -14.53 -5.09 -4.64
CA ILE A 162 -14.10 -6.41 -5.14
C ILE A 162 -12.70 -6.75 -4.65
N PHE A 163 -11.80 -5.77 -4.66
CA PHE A 163 -10.38 -5.96 -4.35
C PHE A 163 -10.00 -5.65 -2.90
N LYS A 164 -10.93 -5.13 -2.10
CA LYS A 164 -10.65 -4.70 -0.73
C LYS A 164 -9.95 -5.78 0.10
N ASP A 165 -10.51 -6.99 0.14
CA ASP A 165 -9.98 -8.08 0.95
C ASP A 165 -8.63 -8.58 0.41
N SER A 166 -8.45 -8.57 -0.93
CA SER A 166 -7.18 -8.91 -1.59
C SER A 166 -6.07 -7.92 -1.25
N LEU A 167 -6.39 -6.63 -1.19
CA LEU A 167 -5.42 -5.60 -0.79
C LEU A 167 -5.06 -5.71 0.69
N ILE A 168 -6.03 -5.98 1.57
CA ILE A 168 -5.77 -6.22 2.99
C ILE A 168 -4.81 -7.39 3.17
N ALA A 169 -5.04 -8.50 2.47
CA ALA A 169 -4.18 -9.68 2.50
C ALA A 169 -2.77 -9.37 1.95
N LEU A 170 -2.66 -8.57 0.88
CA LEU A 170 -1.37 -8.10 0.37
C LEU A 170 -0.63 -7.27 1.42
N TYR A 171 -1.30 -6.34 2.10
CA TYR A 171 -0.70 -5.52 3.15
C TYR A 171 -0.14 -6.38 4.30
N SER A 172 -0.84 -7.44 4.71
CA SER A 172 -0.36 -8.34 5.76
C SER A 172 0.91 -9.10 5.37
N VAL A 173 1.06 -9.41 4.08
CA VAL A 173 2.21 -10.14 3.54
C VAL A 173 3.45 -9.25 3.41
N ILE A 174 3.30 -8.00 3.00
CA ILE A 174 4.44 -7.08 2.85
C ILE A 174 5.11 -6.67 4.17
N GLU A 175 4.48 -6.95 5.30
CA GLU A 175 5.10 -6.76 6.62
C GLU A 175 6.09 -7.87 7.00
N ASN A 176 6.08 -8.99 6.27
CA ASN A 176 7.03 -10.08 6.46
C ASN A 176 8.39 -9.72 5.85
N GLN A 177 9.34 -9.33 6.71
CA GLN A 177 10.69 -8.93 6.30
C GLN A 177 11.46 -10.04 5.58
N GLU A 178 11.32 -11.29 6.02
CA GLU A 178 12.03 -12.43 5.43
C GLU A 178 11.56 -12.67 4.00
N LEU A 179 10.24 -12.66 3.79
CA LEU A 179 9.66 -12.78 2.48
C LEU A 179 10.09 -11.63 1.55
N MET A 180 10.08 -10.38 2.04
CA MET A 180 10.52 -9.23 1.24
C MET A 180 11.99 -9.35 0.84
N ASN A 181 12.84 -9.83 1.74
CA ASN A 181 14.24 -10.10 1.44
C ASN A 181 14.41 -11.24 0.40
N GLU A 182 13.57 -12.26 0.46
CA GLU A 182 13.54 -13.34 -0.54
C GLU A 182 13.13 -12.81 -1.91
N LEU A 183 12.01 -12.07 -2.00
CA LEU A 183 11.47 -11.57 -3.26
C LEU A 183 12.46 -10.69 -4.04
N VAL A 184 13.23 -9.86 -3.34
CA VAL A 184 14.22 -8.98 -4.00
C VAL A 184 15.47 -9.69 -4.49
N GLN A 185 15.65 -10.97 -4.17
CA GLN A 185 16.74 -11.81 -4.69
C GLN A 185 16.34 -12.59 -5.95
N LEU A 186 15.04 -12.78 -6.17
CA LEU A 186 14.55 -13.49 -7.35
C LEU A 186 14.91 -12.75 -8.64
N GLU A 187 15.22 -13.53 -9.68
CA GLU A 187 15.67 -13.03 -10.99
C GLU A 187 14.62 -13.23 -12.09
N ASN A 188 13.45 -13.75 -11.73
CA ASN A 188 12.35 -14.01 -12.64
C ASN A 188 11.08 -13.33 -12.15
N GLY A 189 10.46 -12.50 -13.01
CA GLY A 189 9.27 -11.73 -12.67
C GLY A 189 8.04 -12.58 -12.37
N ASP A 190 7.90 -13.72 -13.03
CA ASP A 190 6.83 -14.66 -12.75
C ASP A 190 7.04 -15.40 -11.43
N GLU A 191 8.29 -15.68 -11.05
CA GLU A 191 8.61 -16.27 -9.75
C GLU A 191 8.25 -15.31 -8.61
N ILE A 192 8.58 -14.01 -8.74
CA ILE A 192 8.20 -12.97 -7.76
C ILE A 192 6.68 -12.93 -7.61
N LYS A 193 5.96 -12.84 -8.71
CA LYS A 193 4.50 -12.85 -8.74
C LYS A 193 3.93 -14.09 -8.06
N ASN A 194 4.37 -15.27 -8.46
CA ASN A 194 3.86 -16.53 -7.94
C ASN A 194 4.18 -16.71 -6.46
N ARG A 195 5.38 -16.29 -6.02
CA ARG A 195 5.79 -16.37 -4.62
C ARG A 195 4.96 -15.42 -3.74
N LEU A 196 4.70 -14.20 -4.22
CA LEU A 196 3.83 -13.24 -3.54
C LEU A 196 2.40 -13.77 -3.42
N LEU A 197 1.81 -14.26 -4.50
CA LEU A 197 0.46 -14.83 -4.52
C LEU A 197 0.33 -16.05 -3.60
N LYS A 198 1.33 -16.92 -3.59
CA LYS A 198 1.39 -18.09 -2.69
C LYS A 198 1.32 -17.68 -1.22
N GLU A 199 2.12 -16.69 -0.83
CA GLU A 199 2.15 -16.22 0.56
C GLU A 199 0.82 -15.60 0.98
N VAL A 200 0.25 -14.74 0.12
CA VAL A 200 -1.07 -14.16 0.37
C VAL A 200 -2.14 -15.25 0.56
N SER A 201 -2.06 -16.35 -0.23
CA SER A 201 -3.00 -17.47 -0.10
C SER A 201 -2.86 -18.28 1.18
N GLN A 202 -1.64 -18.32 1.75
CA GLN A 202 -1.37 -19.05 3.00
C GLN A 202 -1.79 -18.26 4.24
N ASN A 203 -1.63 -16.94 4.21
CA ASN A 203 -2.03 -16.05 5.29
C ASN A 203 -3.53 -15.75 5.33
N ALA A 204 -4.26 -16.16 4.30
CA ALA A 204 -5.71 -16.02 4.21
C ALA A 204 -6.50 -17.24 4.77
N LYS A 205 -5.80 -18.21 5.38
CA LYS A 205 -6.38 -19.36 6.09
C LYS A 205 -6.40 -19.10 7.58
#